data_12288a704a4c92794a994ff77b4b309b
#
_entry.id   12288a704a4c92794a994ff77b4b309b
#
_cell.length_a   1.000
_cell.length_b   1.000
_cell.length_c   1.000
_cell.angle_alpha   90.00
_cell.angle_beta   90.00
_cell.angle_gamma   90.00
#
_symmetry.space_group_name_H-M   'P 1'
#
loop_
_entity.id
_entity.type
_entity.pdbx_description
1 polymer ?
#
loop_
_entity_poly.entity_id
_entity_poly.type
_entity_poly.pdbx_seq_one_letter_code
_entity_poly.pdbx_strand_id
1 'polypeptide(L)'
;MKNFRKWMLTGIAMIMLGAMLAGCGKDATFDGSKTGDADRFDIEFEVLNTTYSHELVMSAGESIDVSVTSDSGKISISIAKGDEDPVYRGNDVVTSDFNVGIKEAGTYKVSVTGEKAKGHVVFTRHAD
;
A
#
# COMPACT_ATOMS: atom_id res chain seq x y z
N MET A 1 36.05 -11.63 -4.73
CA MET A 1 35.75 -11.46 -4.75
C MET A 1 35.18 -11.09 -4.47
N LYS A 2 34.85 -10.83 -4.14
CA LYS A 2 34.28 -10.51 -3.94
C LYS A 2 33.84 -9.70 -4.04
N ASN A 3 33.89 -9.19 -4.02
CA ASN A 3 33.45 -8.39 -4.27
C ASN A 3 32.89 -7.99 -5.07
N PHE A 4 32.96 -8.01 -5.29
CA PHE A 4 32.45 -7.64 -6.18
C PHE A 4 31.33 -7.86 -6.33
N ARG A 5 30.95 -8.17 -5.83
CA ARG A 5 29.90 -8.61 -6.00
C ARG A 5 28.86 -7.89 -5.37
N LYS A 6 28.98 -7.51 -4.38
CA LYS A 6 28.10 -6.91 -3.73
C LYS A 6 27.71 -5.73 -4.22
N TRP A 7 28.44 -5.17 -4.50
CA TRP A 7 28.20 -3.98 -4.91
C TRP A 7 27.29 -3.94 -5.97
N MET A 8 27.36 -4.74 -6.67
CA MET A 8 26.64 -4.66 -7.77
C MET A 8 25.25 -4.79 -7.44
N LEU A 9 24.99 -5.40 -6.43
CA LEU A 9 23.73 -5.57 -6.17
C LEU A 9 22.98 -4.41 -5.84
N THR A 10 23.52 -3.55 -5.21
CA THR A 10 22.86 -2.42 -4.85
C THR A 10 22.41 -1.67 -6.02
N GLY A 11 23.20 -1.54 -6.94
CA GLY A 11 22.87 -0.77 -8.04
C GLY A 11 21.67 -1.32 -8.73
N ILE A 12 21.57 -2.55 -8.73
CA ILE A 12 20.52 -3.15 -9.39
C ILE A 12 19.22 -2.80 -8.84
N ALA A 13 19.12 -2.76 -7.60
CA ALA A 13 17.89 -2.49 -7.00
C ALA A 13 17.25 -1.26 -7.47
N MET A 14 17.96 -0.21 -7.51
CA MET A 14 17.34 0.94 -7.86
C MET A 14 17.04 1.02 -9.25
N ILE A 15 17.73 0.30 -10.00
CA ILE A 15 17.49 0.35 -11.34
C ILE A 15 16.14 -0.12 -11.68
N MET A 16 15.74 -1.19 -11.14
CA MET A 16 14.54 -1.66 -11.53
C MET A 16 13.46 -0.79 -11.09
N LEU A 17 13.67 -0.10 -10.08
CA LEU A 17 12.68 0.75 -9.64
C LEU A 17 12.43 1.76 -10.71
N GLY A 18 13.44 2.31 -11.24
CA GLY A 18 13.28 3.28 -12.24
C GLY A 18 12.61 2.71 -13.45
N ALA A 19 12.94 1.53 -13.74
CA ALA A 19 12.38 0.93 -14.91
C ALA A 19 10.90 0.80 -14.80
N MET A 20 10.43 0.43 -13.66
CA MET A 20 9.09 0.28 -13.60
C MET A 20 8.37 1.54 -13.69
N LEU A 21 8.90 2.54 -13.14
CA LEU A 21 8.28 3.79 -13.26
C LEU A 21 8.16 4.20 -14.67
N ALA A 22 9.15 3.92 -15.42
CA ALA A 22 9.14 4.31 -16.80
C ALA A 22 7.99 3.64 -17.50
N GLY A 23 7.74 2.42 -17.19
CA GLY A 23 6.71 1.69 -17.87
C GLY A 23 5.32 2.19 -17.59
N CYS A 24 5.08 2.67 -16.40
CA CYS A 24 3.77 3.11 -16.08
C CYS A 24 3.64 4.59 -15.95
N GLY A 25 4.75 5.25 -15.94
CA GLY A 25 4.77 6.64 -15.57
C GLY A 25 3.86 7.57 -16.30
N LYS A 26 3.69 7.36 -17.57
CA LYS A 26 2.92 8.32 -18.30
C LYS A 26 1.46 8.29 -17.90
N ASP A 27 0.99 7.20 -17.37
CA ASP A 27 -0.39 7.11 -16.95
C ASP A 27 -0.54 7.26 -15.45
N ALA A 28 0.53 7.25 -14.69
CA ALA A 28 0.45 7.36 -13.25
C ALA A 28 0.11 8.79 -12.86
N THR A 29 -0.90 8.96 -12.07
CA THR A 29 -1.33 10.28 -11.65
C THR A 29 -1.78 10.22 -10.20
N PHE A 30 -1.40 11.22 -9.45
CA PHE A 30 -1.89 11.37 -8.07
C PHE A 30 -2.08 12.86 -7.78
N ASP A 31 -3.31 13.23 -7.44
CA ASP A 31 -3.61 14.58 -7.02
C ASP A 31 -4.32 14.44 -5.68
N GLY A 32 -3.63 14.76 -4.61
CA GLY A 32 -4.17 14.61 -3.28
C GLY A 32 -3.09 14.71 -2.23
N SER A 33 -3.28 14.08 -1.11
CA SER A 33 -2.30 14.07 -0.04
C SER A 33 -2.21 12.70 0.60
N LYS A 34 -1.05 12.37 1.11
CA LYS A 34 -0.88 11.14 1.84
C LYS A 34 0.06 11.36 2.99
N THR A 35 -0.24 10.73 4.12
CA THR A 35 0.61 10.78 5.30
C THR A 35 0.67 9.39 5.88
N GLY A 36 1.78 9.05 6.49
CA GLY A 36 1.94 7.74 7.10
C GLY A 36 2.89 7.82 8.27
N ASP A 37 2.62 7.03 9.28
CA ASP A 37 3.51 6.90 10.42
C ASP A 37 3.47 5.45 10.89
N ALA A 38 3.96 5.18 12.07
CA ALA A 38 4.05 3.80 12.56
C ALA A 38 2.70 3.14 12.73
N ASP A 39 1.65 3.91 12.93
CA ASP A 39 0.34 3.36 13.27
C ASP A 39 -0.74 3.66 12.25
N ARG A 40 -0.43 4.42 11.21
CA ARG A 40 -1.50 4.89 10.34
C ARG A 40 -1.00 5.25 8.95
N PHE A 41 -1.82 4.98 7.95
CA PHE A 41 -1.58 5.45 6.59
C PHE A 41 -2.89 6.07 6.10
N ASP A 42 -2.84 7.35 5.72
CA ASP A 42 -4.01 8.10 5.33
C ASP A 42 -3.73 8.68 3.95
N ILE A 43 -4.55 8.35 2.98
CA ILE A 43 -4.38 8.84 1.62
C ILE A 43 -5.72 9.35 1.10
N GLU A 44 -5.73 10.61 0.70
CA GLU A 44 -6.93 11.24 0.16
C GLU A 44 -6.59 11.75 -1.23
N PHE A 45 -7.47 11.59 -2.18
CA PHE A 45 -7.15 11.92 -3.56
C PHE A 45 -8.35 12.41 -4.35
N GLU A 46 -8.07 13.41 -5.19
CA GLU A 46 -9.02 13.85 -6.19
C GLU A 46 -8.84 12.94 -7.41
N VAL A 47 -7.62 12.50 -7.65
CA VAL A 47 -7.32 11.55 -8.71
C VAL A 47 -6.25 10.59 -8.21
N LEU A 48 -6.48 9.30 -8.30
CA LEU A 48 -5.45 8.31 -8.08
C LEU A 48 -5.51 7.34 -9.23
N ASN A 49 -4.41 7.23 -9.96
CA ASN A 49 -4.31 6.31 -11.07
C ASN A 49 -2.97 5.60 -11.00
N THR A 50 -2.63 5.09 -9.83
CA THR A 50 -1.39 4.36 -9.58
C THR A 50 -1.53 3.65 -8.24
N THR A 51 -0.45 3.11 -7.71
CA THR A 51 -0.46 2.39 -6.42
C THR A 51 0.46 3.09 -5.42
N TYR A 52 -0.02 3.25 -4.20
CA TYR A 52 0.82 3.68 -3.10
C TYR A 52 0.74 2.67 -1.97
N SER A 53 1.82 2.51 -1.26
CA SER A 53 1.93 1.52 -0.18
C SER A 53 2.58 2.12 1.05
N HIS A 54 2.33 1.49 2.18
CA HIS A 54 2.91 1.91 3.45
C HIS A 54 3.04 0.66 4.33
N GLU A 55 4.03 0.63 5.20
CA GLU A 55 4.24 -0.51 6.07
C GLU A 55 3.79 -0.22 7.48
N LEU A 56 3.12 -1.19 8.10
CA LEU A 56 2.70 -1.12 9.49
C LEU A 56 3.27 -2.34 10.21
N VAL A 57 3.91 -2.12 11.35
CA VAL A 57 4.44 -3.22 12.15
C VAL A 57 3.32 -3.63 13.10
N MET A 58 2.91 -4.88 13.01
CA MET A 58 1.75 -5.37 13.74
C MET A 58 2.16 -6.50 14.69
N SER A 59 1.42 -6.63 15.77
CA SER A 59 1.58 -7.75 16.71
C SER A 59 0.42 -8.71 16.53
N ALA A 60 0.64 -9.95 16.90
CA ALA A 60 -0.43 -10.95 16.82
C ALA A 60 -1.60 -10.53 17.71
N GLY A 61 -2.80 -10.68 17.22
CA GLY A 61 -4.00 -10.31 17.96
C GLY A 61 -4.49 -8.90 17.69
N GLU A 62 -3.68 -8.10 17.01
CA GLU A 62 -4.10 -6.75 16.65
C GLU A 62 -4.90 -6.79 15.35
N SER A 63 -5.41 -5.67 14.95
CA SER A 63 -6.12 -5.59 13.67
C SER A 63 -5.78 -4.29 12.96
N ILE A 64 -6.08 -4.22 11.68
CA ILE A 64 -5.93 -3.01 10.90
C ILE A 64 -7.34 -2.55 10.58
N ASP A 65 -7.68 -1.34 11.03
CA ASP A 65 -8.97 -0.76 10.71
C ASP A 65 -8.83 -0.06 9.37
N VAL A 66 -9.75 -0.32 8.46
CA VAL A 66 -9.72 0.24 7.11
C VAL A 66 -10.99 1.05 6.89
N SER A 67 -10.82 2.29 6.49
CA SER A 67 -11.95 3.15 6.17
C SER A 67 -11.81 3.57 4.72
N VAL A 68 -12.81 3.32 3.90
CA VAL A 68 -12.78 3.62 2.48
C VAL A 68 -13.93 4.52 2.12
N THR A 69 -13.64 5.61 1.41
CA THR A 69 -14.65 6.43 0.77
C THR A 69 -14.34 6.38 -0.72
N SER A 70 -15.23 5.84 -1.51
CA SER A 70 -15.03 5.74 -2.96
C SER A 70 -16.05 6.62 -3.64
N ASP A 71 -15.60 7.74 -4.17
CA ASP A 71 -16.48 8.71 -4.83
C ASP A 71 -16.59 8.45 -6.32
N SER A 72 -15.53 8.06 -6.96
CA SER A 72 -15.58 7.70 -8.38
C SER A 72 -14.37 6.86 -8.74
N GLY A 73 -14.42 6.18 -9.87
CA GLY A 73 -13.37 5.29 -10.31
C GLY A 73 -13.35 4.01 -9.49
N LYS A 74 -12.21 3.33 -9.48
CA LYS A 74 -12.08 2.08 -8.77
C LYS A 74 -10.93 2.13 -7.79
N ILE A 75 -11.15 1.64 -6.59
CA ILE A 75 -10.14 1.55 -5.56
C ILE A 75 -9.93 0.09 -5.21
N SER A 76 -8.70 -0.37 -5.25
CA SER A 76 -8.35 -1.73 -4.83
C SER A 76 -7.40 -1.64 -3.67
N ILE A 77 -7.51 -2.58 -2.74
CA ILE A 77 -6.72 -2.56 -1.52
C ILE A 77 -6.12 -3.94 -1.30
N SER A 78 -4.88 -3.98 -0.82
CA SER A 78 -4.31 -5.25 -0.38
C SER A 78 -3.49 -5.03 0.89
N ILE A 79 -3.43 -6.06 1.71
CA ILE A 79 -2.64 -6.07 2.92
C ILE A 79 -1.89 -7.39 2.94
N ALA A 80 -0.57 -7.35 2.96
CA ALA A 80 0.25 -8.55 2.90
C ALA A 80 1.45 -8.42 3.82
N LYS A 81 1.86 -9.54 4.41
CA LYS A 81 3.03 -9.58 5.25
C LYS A 81 4.20 -10.00 4.37
N GLY A 82 5.10 -9.08 4.12
CA GLY A 82 6.26 -9.36 3.27
C GLY A 82 5.83 -9.82 1.89
N ASP A 83 6.41 -10.92 1.43
CA ASP A 83 6.10 -11.46 0.13
C ASP A 83 5.06 -12.58 0.18
N GLU A 84 4.43 -12.74 1.33
CA GLU A 84 3.43 -13.79 1.48
C GLU A 84 2.13 -13.41 0.80
N ASP A 85 1.22 -14.36 0.70
CA ASP A 85 -0.08 -14.10 0.11
C ASP A 85 -0.80 -13.05 0.94
N PRO A 86 -1.57 -12.18 0.34
CA PRO A 86 -2.27 -11.15 1.10
C PRO A 86 -3.21 -11.72 2.13
N VAL A 87 -3.28 -11.10 3.30
CA VAL A 87 -4.27 -11.48 4.30
C VAL A 87 -5.60 -10.80 3.97
N TYR A 88 -5.58 -9.78 3.12
CA TYR A 88 -6.79 -9.15 2.60
C TYR A 88 -6.52 -8.62 1.21
N ARG A 89 -7.47 -8.82 0.31
CA ARG A 89 -7.41 -8.24 -1.02
C ARG A 89 -8.83 -7.88 -1.44
N GLY A 90 -9.04 -6.64 -1.78
CA GLY A 90 -10.33 -6.19 -2.28
C GLY A 90 -10.16 -5.45 -3.58
N ASN A 91 -10.93 -5.81 -4.61
CA ASN A 91 -10.91 -5.12 -5.88
C ASN A 91 -12.19 -4.32 -5.98
N ASP A 92 -12.08 -3.07 -6.45
CA ASP A 92 -13.23 -2.20 -6.62
C ASP A 92 -14.02 -2.11 -5.31
N VAL A 93 -13.33 -1.69 -4.26
CA VAL A 93 -13.90 -1.63 -2.91
C VAL A 93 -14.86 -0.46 -2.82
N VAL A 94 -16.05 -0.71 -2.28
CA VAL A 94 -17.05 0.35 -2.12
C VAL A 94 -16.82 1.08 -0.80
N THR A 95 -17.47 2.23 -0.64
CA THR A 95 -17.39 2.98 0.60
C THR A 95 -17.82 2.08 1.76
N SER A 96 -16.93 1.91 2.71
CA SER A 96 -17.14 0.98 3.82
C SER A 96 -16.08 1.15 4.88
N ASP A 97 -16.36 0.60 6.05
CA ASP A 97 -15.40 0.53 7.15
C ASP A 97 -15.34 -0.94 7.56
N PHE A 98 -14.14 -1.46 7.71
CA PHE A 98 -13.98 -2.85 8.14
C PHE A 98 -12.63 -2.99 8.82
N ASN A 99 -12.38 -4.15 9.42
CA ASN A 99 -11.06 -4.38 9.98
C ASN A 99 -10.55 -5.76 9.57
N VAL A 100 -9.25 -5.91 9.60
CA VAL A 100 -8.58 -7.13 9.20
C VAL A 100 -7.75 -7.60 10.37
N GLY A 101 -8.06 -8.79 10.90
CA GLY A 101 -7.36 -9.34 12.06
C GLY A 101 -5.99 -9.86 11.66
N ILE A 102 -5.03 -9.66 12.54
CA ILE A 102 -3.65 -10.06 12.30
C ILE A 102 -3.33 -11.24 13.20
N LYS A 103 -3.00 -12.37 12.60
CA LYS A 103 -2.71 -13.58 13.34
C LYS A 103 -1.24 -13.72 13.68
N GLU A 104 -0.37 -13.20 12.83
CA GLU A 104 1.08 -13.33 13.04
C GLU A 104 1.71 -11.97 13.11
N ALA A 105 2.59 -11.77 14.08
CA ALA A 105 3.33 -10.52 14.17
C ALA A 105 4.21 -10.35 12.94
N GLY A 106 4.43 -9.14 12.54
CA GLY A 106 5.33 -8.83 11.43
C GLY A 106 5.06 -7.48 10.82
N THR A 107 5.74 -7.20 9.74
CA THR A 107 5.57 -5.96 9.00
C THR A 107 4.61 -6.23 7.85
N TYR A 108 3.53 -5.49 7.82
CA TYR A 108 2.50 -5.65 6.80
C TYR A 108 2.49 -4.46 5.87
N LYS A 109 2.44 -4.73 4.59
CA LYS A 109 2.37 -3.67 3.59
C LYS A 109 0.92 -3.48 3.21
N VAL A 110 0.40 -2.27 3.41
CA VAL A 110 -0.95 -1.92 2.99
C VAL A 110 -0.79 -1.15 1.69
N SER A 111 -1.59 -1.47 0.69
CA SER A 111 -1.49 -0.86 -0.62
C SER A 111 -2.83 -0.39 -1.12
N VAL A 112 -2.84 0.76 -1.77
CA VAL A 112 -4.05 1.32 -2.37
C VAL A 112 -3.75 1.54 -3.84
N THR A 113 -4.56 0.97 -4.71
CA THR A 113 -4.44 1.16 -6.14
C THR A 113 -5.70 1.84 -6.64
N GLY A 114 -5.54 2.87 -7.43
CA GLY A 114 -6.67 3.57 -8.02
C GLY A 114 -6.67 3.44 -9.52
N GLU A 115 -7.87 3.42 -10.11
CA GLU A 115 -8.07 3.53 -11.54
C GLU A 115 -8.97 4.73 -11.72
N LYS A 116 -8.36 5.87 -11.98
CA LYS A 116 -9.03 7.16 -12.11
C LYS A 116 -9.94 7.36 -10.91
N ALA A 117 -9.43 7.07 -9.74
CA ALA A 117 -10.23 7.05 -8.52
C ALA A 117 -10.24 8.40 -7.82
N LYS A 118 -11.34 8.68 -7.14
CA LYS A 118 -11.45 9.82 -6.26
C LYS A 118 -11.99 9.26 -4.95
N GLY A 119 -11.36 9.61 -3.85
CA GLY A 119 -11.80 9.13 -2.55
C GLY A 119 -10.78 9.29 -1.45
N HIS A 120 -10.92 8.45 -0.45
CA HIS A 120 -10.11 8.57 0.75
C HIS A 120 -10.00 7.18 1.38
N VAL A 121 -8.80 6.76 1.71
CA VAL A 121 -8.58 5.47 2.36
C VAL A 121 -7.69 5.69 3.57
N VAL A 122 -8.06 5.11 4.70
CA VAL A 122 -7.28 5.21 5.92
C VAL A 122 -7.09 3.82 6.49
N PHE A 123 -5.84 3.48 6.81
CA PHE A 123 -5.51 2.25 7.52
C PHE A 123 -5.00 2.67 8.88
N THR A 124 -5.52 2.09 9.94
CA THR A 124 -5.10 2.42 11.30
C THR A 124 -4.83 1.14 12.08
N ARG A 125 -3.68 1.09 12.73
CA ARG A 125 -3.37 -0.03 13.58
C ARG A 125 -4.24 0.05 14.81
N HIS A 126 -4.94 -1.04 15.11
CA HIS A 126 -5.80 -1.11 16.26
C HIS A 126 -5.22 -2.16 17.22
N ALA A 127 -4.79 -1.70 18.37
CA ALA A 127 -4.23 -2.60 19.36
C ALA A 127 -5.32 -3.03 20.32
N ASP A 128 -5.41 -4.31 20.62
CA ASP A 128 -6.44 -4.82 21.54
C ASP A 128 -6.01 -4.78 22.98
#